data_1e3b6a96a8c49b0aab853bc22a84b0b0
#
_entry.id   1e3b6a96a8c49b0aab853bc22a84b0b0
#
_cell.length_a   1.000
_cell.length_b   1.000
_cell.length_c   1.000
_cell.angle_alpha   90.00
_cell.angle_beta   90.00
_cell.angle_gamma   90.00
#
_symmetry.space_group_name_H-M   'P 1'
#
loop_
_entity.id
_entity.type
_entity.pdbx_description
1 polymer ?
#
loop_
_entity_poly.entity_id
_entity_poly.type
_entity_poly.pdbx_seq_one_letter_code
_entity_poly.pdbx_strand_id
1 'polypeptide(L)'
;MKKLVLFIFLAFSLTTFSQKTDFWDNVQFGGGFTLGFGNNQTTIGISPSAIYNFDNGFALGAGLGYLYSEINDFSTTAYSTSILSLYQTNFNVQFSGELEYYFAKQQIQGSNSFNSNFPALHLGVAYNQGRFAVGIRYDVLYDDDKSVFASPISPVVRFYF
;
A
#
# COMPACT_ATOMS: atom_id res chain seq x y z
N MET A 1 -13.54 -26.21 -18.23
CA MET A 1 -13.83 -26.99 -17.01
C MET A 1 -12.58 -27.64 -16.43
N LYS A 2 -11.73 -28.38 -17.18
CA LYS A 2 -10.52 -29.04 -16.64
C LYS A 2 -9.49 -28.07 -15.99
N LYS A 3 -9.32 -26.87 -16.52
CA LYS A 3 -8.40 -25.84 -15.95
C LYS A 3 -8.89 -25.24 -14.62
N LEU A 4 -10.21 -25.14 -14.45
CA LEU A 4 -10.84 -24.66 -13.21
C LEU A 4 -10.66 -25.67 -12.06
N VAL A 5 -10.81 -26.96 -12.38
CA VAL A 5 -10.61 -28.07 -11.41
C VAL A 5 -9.14 -28.13 -10.97
N LEU A 6 -8.20 -27.90 -11.90
CA LEU A 6 -6.77 -27.84 -11.57
C LEU A 6 -6.44 -26.66 -10.62
N PHE A 7 -7.08 -25.51 -10.83
CA PHE A 7 -6.90 -24.33 -9.99
C PHE A 7 -7.47 -24.54 -8.59
N ILE A 8 -8.62 -25.20 -8.47
CA ILE A 8 -9.22 -25.57 -7.18
C ILE A 8 -8.34 -26.58 -6.45
N PHE A 9 -7.79 -27.58 -7.17
CA PHE A 9 -6.87 -28.56 -6.58
C PHE A 9 -5.56 -27.94 -6.10
N LEU A 10 -5.02 -26.96 -6.83
CA LEU A 10 -3.83 -26.20 -6.46
C LEU A 10 -4.11 -25.32 -5.22
N ALA A 11 -5.29 -24.70 -5.13
CA ALA A 11 -5.69 -23.92 -3.95
C ALA A 11 -5.87 -24.78 -2.70
N PHE A 12 -6.37 -26.01 -2.85
CA PHE A 12 -6.51 -26.96 -1.73
C PHE A 12 -5.18 -27.54 -1.25
N SER A 13 -4.19 -27.70 -2.12
CA SER A 13 -2.86 -28.19 -1.74
C SER A 13 -2.04 -27.19 -0.92
N LEU A 14 -2.42 -25.92 -0.89
CA LEU A 14 -1.77 -24.89 -0.06
C LEU A 14 -2.19 -24.94 1.42
N THR A 15 -3.25 -25.67 1.76
CA THR A 15 -3.75 -25.76 3.14
C THR A 15 -3.07 -26.85 3.99
N THR A 16 -2.18 -27.67 3.41
CA THR A 16 -1.53 -28.78 4.11
C THR A 16 -0.22 -28.41 4.83
N PHE A 17 0.23 -27.17 4.76
CA PHE A 17 1.39 -26.68 5.53
C PHE A 17 0.96 -26.00 6.84
N SER A 18 -0.03 -26.56 7.54
CA SER A 18 -0.31 -26.19 8.93
C SER A 18 0.68 -26.88 9.88
N GLN A 19 1.98 -26.71 9.63
CA GLN A 19 2.94 -26.83 10.70
C GLN A 19 2.90 -25.49 11.43
N LYS A 20 2.52 -25.50 12.72
CA LYS A 20 2.74 -24.39 13.64
C LYS A 20 4.24 -24.08 13.60
N THR A 21 4.63 -23.20 12.72
CA THR A 21 5.95 -22.59 12.74
C THR A 21 5.72 -21.24 13.42
N ASP A 22 6.57 -20.90 14.38
CA ASP A 22 6.62 -19.60 15.06
C ASP A 22 6.62 -18.40 14.08
N PHE A 23 6.87 -18.66 12.80
CA PHE A 23 6.81 -17.70 11.72
C PHE A 23 5.43 -17.04 11.57
N TRP A 24 4.35 -17.83 11.51
CA TRP A 24 3.00 -17.30 11.28
C TRP A 24 2.44 -16.54 12.48
N ASP A 25 2.93 -16.82 13.67
CA ASP A 25 2.55 -16.11 14.90
C ASP A 25 3.07 -14.66 14.88
N ASN A 26 4.12 -14.38 14.09
CA ASN A 26 4.69 -13.06 13.90
C ASN A 26 4.19 -12.35 12.63
N VAL A 27 3.36 -13.00 11.80
CA VAL A 27 2.80 -12.39 10.60
C VAL A 27 1.46 -11.72 10.93
N GLN A 28 1.35 -10.45 10.58
CA GLN A 28 0.10 -9.71 10.65
C GLN A 28 -0.37 -9.32 9.26
N PHE A 29 -1.66 -9.50 9.04
CA PHE A 29 -2.34 -9.04 7.83
C PHE A 29 -3.07 -7.75 8.12
N GLY A 30 -3.12 -6.88 7.12
CA GLY A 30 -3.78 -5.62 7.26
C GLY A 30 -3.58 -4.75 6.02
N GLY A 31 -3.27 -3.49 6.24
CA GLY A 31 -2.97 -2.57 5.16
C GLY A 31 -3.21 -1.13 5.50
N GLY A 32 -3.17 -0.29 4.47
CA GLY A 32 -3.34 1.14 4.58
C GLY A 32 -4.50 1.66 3.76
N PHE A 33 -5.02 2.81 4.21
CA PHE A 33 -5.88 3.70 3.43
C PHE A 33 -5.11 4.98 3.17
N THR A 34 -5.15 5.43 1.93
CA THR A 34 -4.57 6.71 1.54
C THR A 34 -5.68 7.62 1.06
N LEU A 35 -5.68 8.83 1.58
CA LEU A 35 -6.56 9.91 1.16
C LEU A 35 -5.68 11.08 0.71
N GLY A 36 -5.99 11.66 -0.43
CA GLY A 36 -5.35 12.87 -0.92
C GLY A 36 -6.42 13.90 -1.29
N PHE A 37 -6.25 15.12 -0.81
CA PHE A 37 -7.10 16.23 -1.15
C PHE A 37 -6.22 17.39 -1.64
N GLY A 38 -6.58 17.93 -2.77
CA GLY A 38 -5.89 19.09 -3.37
C GLY A 38 -6.89 20.02 -4.03
N ASN A 39 -6.41 21.07 -4.66
CA ASN A 39 -7.25 21.97 -5.47
C ASN A 39 -7.84 21.17 -6.64
N ASN A 40 -9.15 20.87 -6.56
CA ASN A 40 -9.91 20.06 -7.54
C ASN A 40 -9.37 18.63 -7.73
N GLN A 41 -8.65 18.08 -6.76
CA GLN A 41 -8.18 16.71 -6.76
C GLN A 41 -8.70 15.93 -5.56
N THR A 42 -9.21 14.74 -5.83
CA THR A 42 -9.54 13.74 -4.81
C THR A 42 -8.83 12.44 -5.15
N THR A 43 -8.07 11.91 -4.20
CA THR A 43 -7.37 10.64 -4.34
C THR A 43 -7.77 9.71 -3.21
N ILE A 44 -8.17 8.49 -3.55
CA ILE A 44 -8.53 7.44 -2.59
C ILE A 44 -7.76 6.19 -2.95
N GLY A 45 -7.13 5.56 -1.97
CA GLY A 45 -6.39 4.31 -2.17
C GLY A 45 -6.55 3.33 -1.02
N ILE A 46 -6.41 2.06 -1.35
CA ILE A 46 -6.32 0.96 -0.39
C ILE A 46 -5.06 0.15 -0.70
N SER A 47 -4.36 -0.28 0.35
CA SER A 47 -3.08 -1.00 0.22
C SER A 47 -3.06 -2.19 1.17
N PRO A 48 -3.75 -3.32 0.85
CA PRO A 48 -3.60 -4.54 1.62
C PRO A 48 -2.15 -4.98 1.67
N SER A 49 -1.71 -5.43 2.85
CA SER A 49 -0.32 -5.84 3.09
C SER A 49 -0.23 -6.92 4.16
N ALA A 50 0.88 -7.63 4.15
CA ALA A 50 1.28 -8.55 5.20
C ALA A 50 2.65 -8.11 5.72
N ILE A 51 2.80 -8.09 7.04
CA ILE A 51 4.04 -7.72 7.71
C ILE A 51 4.48 -8.85 8.65
N TYR A 52 5.78 -9.06 8.72
CA TYR A 52 6.41 -9.91 9.71
C TYR A 52 7.02 -9.03 10.80
N ASN A 53 6.61 -9.24 12.04
CA ASN A 53 7.09 -8.49 13.20
C ASN A 53 8.32 -9.18 13.80
N PHE A 54 9.36 -8.41 14.04
CA PHE A 54 10.55 -8.83 14.78
C PHE A 54 10.42 -8.38 16.24
N ASP A 55 11.03 -9.11 17.15
CA ASP A 55 10.92 -8.86 18.61
C ASP A 55 11.49 -7.49 19.07
N ASN A 56 12.18 -6.78 18.18
CA ASN A 56 12.81 -5.49 18.46
C ASN A 56 11.97 -4.26 18.05
N GLY A 57 10.68 -4.45 17.75
CA GLY A 57 9.78 -3.38 17.28
C GLY A 57 9.90 -3.05 15.79
N PHE A 58 10.78 -3.76 15.08
CA PHE A 58 10.89 -3.66 13.63
C PHE A 58 9.93 -4.64 12.94
N ALA A 59 9.35 -4.23 11.82
CA ALA A 59 8.57 -5.12 10.96
C ALA A 59 8.93 -4.88 9.50
N LEU A 60 8.90 -5.95 8.70
CA LEU A 60 9.12 -5.93 7.27
C LEU A 60 7.96 -6.60 6.58
N GLY A 61 7.50 -6.03 5.46
CA GLY A 61 6.34 -6.56 4.77
C GLY A 61 6.31 -6.27 3.29
N ALA A 62 5.25 -6.80 2.67
CA ALA A 62 4.93 -6.56 1.28
C ALA A 62 3.45 -6.25 1.12
N GLY A 63 3.11 -5.44 0.14
CA GLY A 63 1.76 -5.00 -0.13
C GLY A 63 1.43 -4.91 -1.61
N LEU A 64 0.13 -4.81 -1.84
CA LEU A 64 -0.46 -4.48 -3.13
C LEU A 64 -1.30 -3.23 -2.93
N GLY A 65 -1.36 -2.35 -3.93
CA GLY A 65 -2.15 -1.13 -3.84
C GLY A 65 -3.13 -1.00 -4.99
N TYR A 66 -4.24 -0.36 -4.70
CA TYR A 66 -5.17 0.18 -5.67
C TYR A 66 -5.47 1.62 -5.30
N LEU A 67 -5.35 2.51 -6.28
CA LEU A 67 -5.55 3.94 -6.10
C LEU A 67 -6.39 4.49 -7.24
N TYR A 68 -7.35 5.32 -6.90
CA TYR A 68 -8.13 6.13 -7.82
C TYR A 68 -7.93 7.61 -7.48
N SER A 69 -7.62 8.40 -8.49
CA SER A 69 -7.46 9.85 -8.38
C SER A 69 -8.25 10.54 -9.48
N GLU A 70 -8.93 11.61 -9.15
CA GLU A 70 -9.69 12.45 -10.07
C GLU A 70 -9.24 13.89 -9.91
N ILE A 71 -8.89 14.52 -11.03
CA ILE A 71 -8.44 15.93 -11.11
C ILE A 71 -9.17 16.56 -12.28
N ASN A 72 -10.14 17.44 -12.01
CA ASN A 72 -10.98 18.06 -13.05
C ASN A 72 -11.59 16.97 -13.98
N ASP A 73 -11.20 17.00 -15.28
CA ASP A 73 -11.68 16.06 -16.31
C ASP A 73 -10.74 14.86 -16.50
N PHE A 74 -9.74 14.68 -15.63
CA PHE A 74 -8.77 13.59 -15.67
C PHE A 74 -9.04 12.58 -14.57
N SER A 75 -9.15 11.32 -14.92
CA SER A 75 -9.17 10.24 -13.95
C SER A 75 -7.95 9.35 -14.10
N THR A 76 -7.37 8.97 -12.97
CA THR A 76 -6.21 8.08 -12.92
C THR A 76 -6.54 6.88 -12.04
N THR A 77 -6.36 5.70 -12.58
CA THR A 77 -6.40 4.44 -11.83
C THR A 77 -5.00 3.87 -11.78
N ALA A 78 -4.52 3.55 -10.58
CA ALA A 78 -3.20 2.95 -10.41
C ALA A 78 -3.28 1.68 -9.56
N TYR A 79 -2.49 0.69 -9.96
CA TYR A 79 -2.16 -0.48 -9.15
C TYR A 79 -0.72 -0.34 -8.69
N SER A 80 -0.39 -0.90 -7.53
CA SER A 80 0.98 -0.87 -7.05
C SER A 80 1.39 -2.16 -6.36
N THR A 81 2.70 -2.33 -6.26
CA THR A 81 3.33 -3.33 -5.40
C THR A 81 4.30 -2.61 -4.49
N SER A 82 4.37 -3.00 -3.23
CA SER A 82 5.24 -2.35 -2.26
C SER A 82 6.02 -3.33 -1.40
N ILE A 83 7.18 -2.86 -0.96
CA ILE A 83 7.93 -3.41 0.18
C ILE A 83 7.92 -2.32 1.23
N LEU A 84 7.54 -2.67 2.45
CA LEU A 84 7.44 -1.73 3.55
C LEU A 84 8.22 -2.21 4.77
N SER A 85 8.85 -1.26 5.46
CA SER A 85 9.46 -1.45 6.76
C SER A 85 8.80 -0.53 7.77
N LEU A 86 8.52 -1.04 8.95
CA LEU A 86 7.92 -0.30 10.05
C LEU A 86 8.83 -0.42 11.26
N TYR A 87 8.94 0.65 12.03
CA TYR A 87 9.60 0.64 13.32
C TYR A 87 8.71 1.27 14.37
N GLN A 88 8.29 0.46 15.34
CA GLN A 88 7.43 0.87 16.43
C GLN A 88 8.27 1.24 17.65
N THR A 89 8.11 2.47 18.12
CA THR A 89 8.75 2.95 19.36
C THR A 89 7.91 2.62 20.59
N ASN A 90 8.54 2.68 21.77
CA ASN A 90 7.86 2.45 23.05
C ASN A 90 6.87 3.58 23.44
N PHE A 91 6.94 4.74 22.77
CA PHE A 91 6.06 5.89 23.00
C PHE A 91 4.99 6.06 21.92
N ASN A 92 4.58 4.94 21.30
CA ASN A 92 3.48 4.85 20.32
C ASN A 92 3.72 5.63 19.00
N VAL A 93 4.95 5.99 18.68
CA VAL A 93 5.30 6.53 17.37
C VAL A 93 5.81 5.41 16.46
N GLN A 94 5.27 5.33 15.28
CA GLN A 94 5.69 4.40 14.24
C GLN A 94 6.37 5.17 13.11
N PHE A 95 7.60 4.79 12.78
CA PHE A 95 8.28 5.22 11.57
C PHE A 95 8.05 4.20 10.46
N SER A 96 7.98 4.67 9.23
CA SER A 96 7.82 3.79 8.06
C SER A 96 8.69 4.20 6.89
N GLY A 97 9.22 3.21 6.18
CA GLY A 97 9.81 3.35 4.86
C GLY A 97 9.09 2.39 3.91
N GLU A 98 8.60 2.88 2.78
CA GLU A 98 7.82 2.09 1.83
C GLU A 98 8.29 2.41 0.41
N LEU A 99 8.89 1.40 -0.24
CA LEU A 99 9.22 1.46 -1.66
C LEU A 99 8.06 0.87 -2.44
N GLU A 100 7.44 1.69 -3.26
CA GLU A 100 6.24 1.35 -4.01
C GLU A 100 6.46 1.56 -5.51
N TYR A 101 5.98 0.64 -6.35
CA TYR A 101 6.03 0.77 -7.79
C TYR A 101 4.62 0.82 -8.36
N TYR A 102 4.28 1.95 -8.99
CA TYR A 102 2.97 2.22 -9.55
C TYR A 102 2.87 1.88 -11.02
N PHE A 103 1.73 1.26 -11.38
CA PHE A 103 1.24 1.03 -12.74
C PHE A 103 -0.02 1.88 -12.91
N ALA A 104 0.13 3.08 -13.43
CA ALA A 104 -0.95 4.04 -13.55
C ALA A 104 -1.48 4.11 -14.97
N LYS A 105 -2.81 4.22 -15.08
CA LYS A 105 -3.54 4.50 -16.31
C LYS A 105 -4.31 5.79 -16.14
N GLN A 106 -3.93 6.81 -16.91
CA GLN A 106 -4.64 8.08 -16.98
C GLN A 106 -5.64 8.05 -18.14
N GLN A 107 -6.83 8.54 -17.88
CA GLN A 107 -7.89 8.68 -18.87
C GLN A 107 -8.36 10.13 -18.91
N ILE A 108 -8.34 10.73 -20.09
CA ILE A 108 -8.89 12.05 -20.37
C ILE A 108 -10.30 11.84 -20.90
N GLN A 109 -11.27 12.58 -20.38
CA GLN A 109 -12.67 12.49 -20.84
C GLN A 109 -12.74 12.85 -22.33
N GLY A 110 -13.07 11.87 -23.18
CA GLY A 110 -13.18 12.03 -24.65
C GLY A 110 -11.89 11.85 -25.46
N SER A 111 -10.79 11.40 -24.86
CA SER A 111 -9.51 11.21 -25.54
C SER A 111 -8.83 9.86 -25.18
N ASN A 112 -7.63 9.65 -25.73
CA ASN A 112 -6.84 8.43 -25.52
C ASN A 112 -6.35 8.28 -24.06
N SER A 113 -6.21 7.03 -23.61
CA SER A 113 -5.61 6.71 -22.32
C SER A 113 -4.08 6.62 -22.43
N PHE A 114 -3.37 7.11 -21.41
CA PHE A 114 -1.92 6.99 -21.27
C PHE A 114 -1.58 6.08 -20.09
N ASN A 115 -0.57 5.23 -20.28
CA ASN A 115 0.00 4.42 -19.21
C ASN A 115 1.28 5.09 -18.71
N SER A 116 1.43 5.20 -17.40
CA SER A 116 2.63 5.71 -16.74
C SER A 116 3.04 4.75 -15.63
N ASN A 117 4.30 4.41 -15.58
CA ASN A 117 4.84 3.57 -14.50
C ASN A 117 5.97 4.33 -13.81
N PHE A 118 5.94 4.37 -12.49
CA PHE A 118 6.96 5.09 -11.73
C PHE A 118 7.16 4.50 -10.34
N PRO A 119 8.40 4.58 -9.80
CA PRO A 119 8.67 4.26 -8.40
C PRO A 119 8.30 5.42 -7.50
N ALA A 120 7.93 5.13 -6.26
CA ALA A 120 7.77 6.07 -5.16
C ALA A 120 8.49 5.54 -3.91
N LEU A 121 9.08 6.43 -3.13
CA LEU A 121 9.69 6.11 -1.85
C LEU A 121 9.05 6.98 -0.77
N HIS A 122 8.19 6.36 0.01
CA HIS A 122 7.50 7.05 1.09
C HIS A 122 8.24 6.86 2.40
N LEU A 123 8.55 7.97 3.07
CA LEU A 123 8.97 8.01 4.46
C LEU A 123 7.82 8.55 5.30
N GLY A 124 7.45 7.86 6.37
CA GLY A 124 6.28 8.20 7.14
C GLY A 124 6.52 8.21 8.64
N VAL A 125 5.69 8.98 9.32
CA VAL A 125 5.56 8.98 10.78
C VAL A 125 4.09 8.93 11.14
N ALA A 126 3.74 8.03 12.06
CA ALA A 126 2.37 7.82 12.50
C ALA A 126 2.31 7.63 14.03
N TYR A 127 1.19 8.02 14.60
CA TYR A 127 0.85 7.63 15.96
C TYR A 127 0.10 6.29 15.90
N ASN A 128 0.64 5.30 16.61
CA ASN A 128 0.08 3.95 16.67
C ASN A 128 -0.64 3.73 17.98
N GLN A 129 -1.89 3.31 17.91
CA GLN A 129 -2.68 2.90 19.07
C GLN A 129 -3.22 1.48 18.85
N GLY A 130 -2.47 0.49 19.32
CA GLY A 130 -2.83 -0.91 19.19
C GLY A 130 -2.79 -1.38 17.73
N ARG A 131 -3.95 -1.58 17.12
CA ARG A 131 -4.07 -2.08 15.73
C ARG A 131 -4.12 -0.96 14.68
N PHE A 132 -4.27 0.30 15.10
CA PHE A 132 -4.40 1.44 14.21
C PHE A 132 -3.19 2.36 14.30
N ALA A 133 -2.73 2.82 13.15
CA ALA A 133 -1.75 3.88 13.05
C ALA A 133 -2.27 4.98 12.13
N VAL A 134 -2.18 6.23 12.58
CA VAL A 134 -2.61 7.41 11.82
C VAL A 134 -1.45 8.39 11.76
N GLY A 135 -1.13 8.87 10.58
CA GLY A 135 0.00 9.76 10.39
C GLY A 135 0.08 10.40 9.02
N ILE A 136 1.28 10.80 8.68
CA ILE A 136 1.63 11.39 7.39
C ILE A 136 2.81 10.64 6.78
N ARG A 137 2.88 10.64 5.47
CA ARG A 137 4.03 10.15 4.71
C ARG A 137 4.46 11.18 3.67
N TYR A 138 5.75 11.20 3.38
CA TYR A 138 6.40 12.05 2.39
C TYR A 138 7.00 11.17 1.29
N ASP A 139 6.68 11.45 0.04
CA ASP A 139 7.29 10.80 -1.11
C ASP A 139 8.59 11.50 -1.47
N VAL A 140 9.71 10.81 -1.28
CA VAL A 140 11.07 11.33 -1.55
C VAL A 140 11.35 11.40 -3.05
N LEU A 141 10.68 10.55 -3.85
CA LEU A 141 10.84 10.48 -5.31
C LEU A 141 9.71 11.22 -6.05
N TYR A 142 8.97 12.09 -5.33
CA TYR A 142 7.86 12.83 -5.90
C TYR A 142 8.28 13.63 -7.13
N ASP A 143 7.48 13.49 -8.18
CA ASP A 143 7.64 14.18 -9.46
C ASP A 143 6.25 14.67 -9.89
N ASP A 144 6.05 15.98 -9.97
CA ASP A 144 4.76 16.61 -10.30
C ASP A 144 4.17 16.11 -11.63
N ASP A 145 5.03 15.76 -12.59
CA ASP A 145 4.59 15.33 -13.93
C ASP A 145 4.16 13.86 -13.98
N LYS A 146 4.55 13.06 -13.01
CA LYS A 146 4.32 11.59 -12.99
C LYS A 146 3.47 11.10 -11.84
N SER A 147 3.50 11.82 -10.71
CA SER A 147 2.80 11.39 -9.50
C SER A 147 1.28 11.41 -9.69
N VAL A 148 0.62 10.43 -9.07
CA VAL A 148 -0.84 10.40 -8.94
C VAL A 148 -1.35 11.23 -7.76
N PHE A 149 -0.44 11.81 -6.98
CA PHE A 149 -0.74 12.68 -5.85
C PHE A 149 -0.48 14.15 -6.21
N ALA A 150 -1.30 15.06 -5.69
CA ALA A 150 -1.11 16.52 -5.85
C ALA A 150 -0.01 17.09 -4.96
N SER A 151 0.54 16.31 -4.04
CA SER A 151 1.52 16.75 -3.05
C SER A 151 2.42 15.59 -2.64
N PRO A 152 3.71 15.85 -2.37
CA PRO A 152 4.58 14.82 -1.81
C PRO A 152 4.15 14.36 -0.41
N ILE A 153 3.33 15.14 0.29
CA ILE A 153 2.81 14.80 1.61
C ILE A 153 1.40 14.24 1.48
N SER A 154 1.16 13.07 2.06
CA SER A 154 -0.15 12.45 2.12
C SER A 154 -0.46 11.89 3.51
N PRO A 155 -1.72 11.97 3.97
CA PRO A 155 -2.15 11.28 5.17
C PRO A 155 -2.15 9.78 4.93
N VAL A 156 -1.87 9.01 5.99
CA VAL A 156 -1.90 7.55 5.97
C VAL A 156 -2.60 7.02 7.21
N VAL A 157 -3.47 6.04 6.99
CA VAL A 157 -4.11 5.26 8.06
C VAL A 157 -3.77 3.80 7.80
N ARG A 158 -3.22 3.11 8.81
CA ARG A 158 -2.90 1.68 8.73
C ARG A 158 -3.66 0.90 9.79
N PHE A 159 -3.98 -0.33 9.45
CA PHE A 159 -4.63 -1.27 10.34
C PHE A 159 -4.04 -2.66 10.15
N TYR A 160 -3.60 -3.31 11.26
CA TYR A 160 -3.07 -4.68 11.27
C TYR A 160 -3.76 -5.52 12.35
N PHE A 161 -3.96 -6.82 12.06
CA PHE A 161 -4.60 -7.78 12.95
C PHE A 161 -3.94 -9.16 12.87
#